data_eae0af407c0a30b839846e003968148a
#
_entry.id   eae0af407c0a30b839846e003968148a
#
_cell.length_a   1.000
_cell.length_b   1.000
_cell.length_c   1.000
_cell.angle_alpha   90.00
_cell.angle_beta   90.00
_cell.angle_gamma   90.00
#
_symmetry.space_group_name_H-M   'P 1'
#
loop_
_entity.id
_entity.type
_entity.pdbx_description
1 polymer ?
#
loop_
_entity_poly.entity_id
_entity_poly.type
_entity_poly.pdbx_seq_one_letter_code
_entity_poly.pdbx_strand_id
1 'polypeptide(L)'
;MQIVIAGAGSVGRSIARELISHGHEVTLVDRSTEAMRIASVPQADWQLADACDIDALERAGAETCDVIVAATGDDKANLVASLLAIIYGVKRFATQEP
;
A
#
# COMPACT_ATOMS: atom_id res chain seq x y z
N MET A 1 9.48 6.39 8.36
CA MET A 1 8.29 5.56 8.71
C MET A 1 8.16 4.42 7.71
N GLN A 2 7.53 3.35 8.15
CA GLN A 2 7.18 2.24 7.28
C GLN A 2 5.74 2.41 6.78
N ILE A 3 5.55 2.39 5.48
CA ILE A 3 4.28 2.70 4.84
C ILE A 3 3.91 1.58 3.88
N VAL A 4 2.68 1.07 4.01
CA VAL A 4 2.11 0.10 3.08
C VAL A 4 1.10 0.81 2.19
N ILE A 5 1.27 0.69 0.88
CA ILE A 5 0.34 1.24 -0.11
C ILE A 5 -0.37 0.10 -0.81
N ALA A 6 -1.67 0.00 -0.62
CA ALA A 6 -2.51 -0.95 -1.33
C ALA A 6 -2.95 -0.32 -2.64
N GLY A 7 -2.37 -0.79 -3.73
CA GLY A 7 -2.61 -0.26 -5.08
C GLY A 7 -1.36 0.38 -5.66
N ALA A 8 -0.90 -0.16 -6.80
CA ALA A 8 0.32 0.28 -7.48
C ALA A 8 0.04 0.88 -8.86
N GLY A 9 -1.13 1.48 -9.03
CA GLY A 9 -1.45 2.28 -10.20
C GLY A 9 -0.67 3.59 -10.21
N SER A 10 -0.99 4.49 -11.13
CA SER A 10 -0.25 5.75 -11.27
C SER A 10 -0.27 6.59 -9.99
N VAL A 11 -1.40 6.60 -9.27
CA VAL A 11 -1.54 7.35 -8.01
C VAL A 11 -0.69 6.72 -6.91
N GLY A 12 -0.82 5.40 -6.70
CA GLY A 12 -0.04 4.70 -5.68
C GLY A 12 1.47 4.84 -5.90
N ARG A 13 1.91 4.71 -7.14
CA ARG A 13 3.34 4.89 -7.49
C ARG A 13 3.81 6.33 -7.30
N SER A 14 2.97 7.32 -7.62
CA SER A 14 3.30 8.73 -7.38
C SER A 14 3.45 9.04 -5.90
N ILE A 15 2.52 8.52 -5.08
CA ILE A 15 2.59 8.67 -3.63
C ILE A 15 3.87 8.00 -3.10
N ALA A 16 4.17 6.80 -3.58
CA ALA A 16 5.38 6.07 -3.16
C ALA A 16 6.65 6.86 -3.46
N ARG A 17 6.79 7.40 -4.66
CA ARG A 17 7.96 8.21 -5.02
C ARG A 17 8.13 9.41 -4.11
N GLU A 18 7.03 10.11 -3.81
CA GLU A 18 7.07 11.27 -2.93
C GLU A 18 7.48 10.89 -1.51
N LEU A 19 6.91 9.82 -0.97
CA LEU A 19 7.23 9.37 0.39
C LEU A 19 8.69 8.88 0.49
N ILE A 20 9.17 8.15 -0.50
CA ILE A 20 10.56 7.69 -0.54
C ILE A 20 11.53 8.87 -0.60
N SER A 21 11.18 9.93 -1.36
CA SER A 21 12.02 11.13 -1.44
C SER A 21 12.14 11.85 -0.10
N HIS A 22 11.21 11.60 0.83
CA HIS A 22 11.25 12.13 2.19
C HIS A 22 11.84 11.14 3.21
N GLY A 23 12.47 10.06 2.74
CA GLY A 23 13.17 9.12 3.59
C GLY A 23 12.34 8.00 4.19
N HIS A 24 11.12 7.77 3.69
CA HIS A 24 10.26 6.71 4.20
C HIS A 24 10.46 5.40 3.46
N GLU A 25 10.21 4.29 4.13
CA GLU A 25 10.21 2.96 3.54
C GLU A 25 8.80 2.61 3.08
N VAL A 26 8.67 2.20 1.82
CA VAL A 26 7.35 1.97 1.20
C VAL A 26 7.29 0.58 0.62
N THR A 27 6.20 -0.12 0.90
CA THR A 27 5.81 -1.38 0.26
C THR A 27 4.57 -1.13 -0.59
N LEU A 28 4.65 -1.48 -1.87
CA LEU A 28 3.53 -1.39 -2.81
C LEU A 28 2.94 -2.77 -3.04
N VAL A 29 1.63 -2.88 -2.92
CA VAL A 29 0.89 -4.14 -3.11
C VAL A 29 -0.12 -3.97 -4.24
N ASP A 30 -0.09 -4.86 -5.22
CA ASP A 30 -1.10 -4.90 -6.27
C ASP A 30 -1.24 -6.33 -6.81
N ARG A 31 -2.43 -6.67 -7.28
CA ARG A 31 -2.71 -7.99 -7.86
C ARG A 31 -2.43 -8.07 -9.35
N SER A 32 -2.21 -6.94 -9.99
CA SER A 32 -2.02 -6.87 -11.43
C SER A 32 -0.54 -6.85 -11.78
N THR A 33 -0.09 -7.81 -12.61
CA THR A 33 1.27 -7.78 -13.13
C THR A 33 1.52 -6.57 -14.01
N GLU A 34 0.49 -6.05 -14.65
CA GLU A 34 0.58 -4.83 -15.47
C GLU A 34 0.86 -3.59 -14.62
N ALA A 35 0.34 -3.58 -13.38
CA ALA A 35 0.61 -2.49 -12.44
C ALA A 35 1.99 -2.59 -11.80
N MET A 36 2.63 -3.75 -11.86
CA MET A 36 3.94 -4.00 -11.25
C MET A 36 5.07 -3.38 -12.07
N ARG A 37 5.06 -2.06 -12.16
CA ARG A 37 6.09 -1.31 -12.88
C ARG A 37 7.25 -0.96 -11.95
N ILE A 38 7.97 -1.97 -11.55
CA ILE A 38 9.05 -1.87 -10.55
C ILE A 38 10.07 -0.80 -10.92
N ALA A 39 10.41 -0.67 -12.19
CA ALA A 39 11.39 0.31 -12.64
C ALA A 39 10.96 1.76 -12.40
N SER A 40 9.66 2.02 -12.22
CA SER A 40 9.16 3.37 -11.95
C SER A 40 9.38 3.80 -10.50
N VAL A 41 9.49 2.84 -9.58
CA VAL A 41 9.77 3.09 -8.16
C VAL A 41 10.71 1.97 -7.66
N PRO A 42 11.98 1.98 -8.06
CA PRO A 42 12.89 0.88 -7.75
C PRO A 42 13.27 0.77 -6.28
N GLN A 43 13.09 1.83 -5.50
CA GLN A 43 13.43 1.84 -4.08
C GLN A 43 12.32 1.27 -3.19
N ALA A 44 11.12 1.03 -3.74
CA ALA A 44 10.03 0.43 -2.98
C ALA A 44 10.16 -1.09 -2.96
N ASP A 45 9.58 -1.70 -1.93
CA ASP A 45 9.32 -3.13 -1.94
C ASP A 45 8.01 -3.38 -2.68
N TRP A 46 8.01 -4.35 -3.57
CA TRP A 46 6.85 -4.67 -4.39
C TRP A 46 6.32 -6.05 -4.06
N GLN A 47 5.02 -6.16 -3.83
CA GLN A 47 4.37 -7.45 -3.61
C GLN A 47 3.21 -7.63 -4.58
N LEU A 48 3.26 -8.71 -5.35
CA LEU A 48 2.17 -9.12 -6.21
C LEU A 48 1.19 -9.94 -5.37
N ALA A 49 0.10 -9.31 -4.97
CA ALA A 49 -0.90 -9.95 -4.13
C ALA A 49 -2.21 -9.18 -4.21
N ASP A 50 -3.30 -9.85 -3.84
CA ASP A 50 -4.61 -9.22 -3.76
C ASP A 50 -4.70 -8.40 -2.47
N ALA A 51 -4.95 -7.10 -2.59
CA ALA A 51 -5.08 -6.22 -1.43
C ALA A 51 -6.37 -6.50 -0.61
N CYS A 52 -7.26 -7.38 -1.08
CA CYS A 52 -8.36 -7.90 -0.28
C CYS A 52 -7.94 -9.08 0.59
N ASP A 53 -6.75 -9.62 0.37
CA ASP A 53 -6.23 -10.76 1.13
C ASP A 53 -5.50 -10.25 2.37
N ILE A 54 -6.07 -10.54 3.55
CA ILE A 54 -5.51 -10.12 4.84
C ILE A 54 -4.09 -10.65 5.02
N ASP A 55 -3.85 -11.92 4.68
CA ASP A 55 -2.51 -12.52 4.82
C ASP A 55 -1.49 -11.81 3.94
N ALA A 56 -1.89 -11.41 2.74
CA ALA A 56 -1.01 -10.66 1.85
C ALA A 56 -0.63 -9.30 2.42
N LEU A 57 -1.59 -8.59 2.99
CA LEU A 57 -1.33 -7.29 3.62
C LEU A 57 -0.47 -7.44 4.87
N GLU A 58 -0.67 -8.50 5.65
CA GLU A 58 0.18 -8.80 6.80
C GLU A 58 1.62 -9.07 6.36
N ARG A 59 1.82 -9.85 5.29
CA ARG A 59 3.16 -10.10 4.73
C ARG A 59 3.80 -8.81 4.22
N ALA A 60 3.00 -7.87 3.74
CA ALA A 60 3.48 -6.56 3.30
C ALA A 60 3.86 -5.63 4.46
N GLY A 61 3.56 -6.02 5.70
CA GLY A 61 3.92 -5.26 6.88
C GLY A 61 2.78 -4.50 7.53
N ALA A 62 1.51 -4.85 7.23
CA ALA A 62 0.36 -4.13 7.79
C ALA A 62 0.33 -4.16 9.32
N GLU A 63 0.86 -5.22 9.95
CA GLU A 63 0.87 -5.34 11.42
C GLU A 63 1.79 -4.31 12.08
N THR A 64 2.86 -3.93 11.42
CA THR A 64 3.93 -3.13 12.02
C THR A 64 4.14 -1.77 11.35
N CYS A 65 3.44 -1.48 10.26
CA CYS A 65 3.62 -0.23 9.55
C CYS A 65 3.05 0.96 10.34
N ASP A 66 3.55 2.15 10.01
CA ASP A 66 3.09 3.39 10.63
C ASP A 66 1.89 3.97 9.89
N VAL A 67 1.77 3.70 8.60
CA VAL A 67 0.72 4.25 7.74
C VAL A 67 0.27 3.20 6.74
N ILE A 68 -1.03 3.09 6.52
CA ILE A 68 -1.62 2.35 5.41
C ILE A 68 -2.29 3.36 4.48
N VAL A 69 -1.98 3.26 3.19
CA VAL A 69 -2.61 4.08 2.15
C VAL A 69 -3.41 3.15 1.23
N ALA A 70 -4.71 3.39 1.10
CA ALA A 70 -5.57 2.65 0.19
C ALA A 70 -5.74 3.44 -1.11
N ALA A 71 -5.05 2.99 -2.14
CA ALA A 71 -5.00 3.67 -3.45
C ALA A 71 -5.47 2.75 -4.58
N THR A 72 -6.37 1.81 -4.28
CA THR A 72 -6.97 0.94 -5.30
C THR A 72 -8.27 1.55 -5.83
N GLY A 73 -8.69 1.11 -7.01
CA GLY A 73 -10.04 1.40 -7.50
C GLY A 73 -11.09 0.43 -6.95
N ASP A 74 -10.73 -0.44 -6.02
CA ASP A 74 -11.60 -1.50 -5.50
C ASP A 74 -12.03 -1.14 -4.07
N ASP A 75 -13.33 -0.89 -3.89
CA ASP A 75 -13.89 -0.55 -2.58
C ASP A 75 -13.70 -1.65 -1.54
N LYS A 76 -13.71 -2.92 -1.96
CA LYS A 76 -13.44 -4.04 -1.04
C LYS A 76 -12.02 -4.00 -0.49
N ALA A 77 -11.04 -3.79 -1.36
CA ALA A 77 -9.64 -3.71 -0.95
C ALA A 77 -9.42 -2.53 0.00
N ASN A 78 -10.04 -1.40 -0.29
CA ASN A 78 -9.94 -0.22 0.56
C ASN A 78 -10.59 -0.46 1.91
N LEU A 79 -11.73 -1.18 1.96
CA LEU A 79 -12.38 -1.54 3.21
C LEU A 79 -11.51 -2.49 4.04
N VAL A 80 -10.93 -3.50 3.43
CA VAL A 80 -10.04 -4.44 4.13
C VAL A 80 -8.85 -3.69 4.72
N ALA A 81 -8.22 -2.80 3.97
CA ALA A 81 -7.11 -2.00 4.47
C ALA A 81 -7.51 -1.14 5.67
N SER A 82 -8.70 -0.52 5.63
CA SER A 82 -9.18 0.30 6.75
C SER A 82 -9.45 -0.52 8.01
N LEU A 83 -10.01 -1.72 7.85
CA LEU A 83 -10.25 -2.61 8.98
C LEU A 83 -8.95 -3.08 9.62
N LEU A 84 -7.95 -3.43 8.81
CA LEU A 84 -6.64 -3.83 9.34
C LEU A 84 -5.94 -2.67 10.04
N ALA A 85 -6.06 -1.47 9.54
CA ALA A 85 -5.51 -0.29 10.21
C ALA A 85 -6.08 -0.13 11.62
N ILE A 86 -7.39 -0.39 11.79
CA ILE A 86 -8.04 -0.35 13.10
C ILE A 86 -7.55 -1.49 13.99
N ILE A 87 -7.55 -2.71 13.47
CA ILE A 87 -7.18 -3.93 14.22
C ILE A 87 -5.76 -3.85 14.75
N TYR A 88 -4.82 -3.43 13.92
CA TYR A 88 -3.40 -3.37 14.29
C TYR A 88 -2.99 -2.05 14.93
N GLY A 89 -3.95 -1.13 15.14
CA GLY A 89 -3.65 0.15 15.78
C GLY A 89 -2.71 1.03 14.94
N VAL A 90 -2.83 0.95 13.63
CA VAL A 90 -2.04 1.80 12.73
C VAL A 90 -2.37 3.26 13.00
N LYS A 91 -1.36 4.07 13.23
CA LYS A 91 -1.54 5.47 13.67
C LYS A 91 -2.18 6.34 12.60
N ARG A 92 -1.94 6.03 11.33
CA ARG A 92 -2.45 6.84 10.22
C ARG A 92 -3.00 5.94 9.13
N PHE A 93 -4.16 6.32 8.62
CA PHE A 93 -4.77 5.68 7.49
C PHE A 93 -5.17 6.76 6.48
N ALA A 94 -4.84 6.55 5.23
CA ALA A 94 -5.21 7.45 4.14
C ALA A 94 -5.85 6.64 3.02
N THR A 95 -6.85 7.21 2.37
CA THR A 95 -7.51 6.61 1.23
C THR A 95 -7.62 7.62 0.10
N GLN A 96 -7.56 7.11 -1.11
CA GLN A 96 -7.80 7.93 -2.28
C GLN A 96 -9.31 8.19 -2.40
N GLU A 97 -9.71 9.45 -2.41
CA GLU A 97 -11.08 9.84 -2.71
C GLU A 97 -11.31 9.78 -4.22
N PRO A 98 -12.49 9.27 -4.66
CA PRO A 98 -12.80 9.26 -6.09
C PRO A 98 -13.07 10.66 -6.64
#